data_34641eef774f045a28fcd5015ca2d201
#
_entry.id   34641eef774f045a28fcd5015ca2d201
#
_cell.length_a   1.000
_cell.length_b   1.000
_cell.length_c   1.000
_cell.angle_alpha   90.00
_cell.angle_beta   90.00
_cell.angle_gamma   90.00
#
_symmetry.space_group_name_H-M   'P 1'
#
loop_
_entity.id
_entity.type
_entity.pdbx_description
1 polymer ?
#
loop_
_entity_poly.entity_id
_entity_poly.type
_entity_poly.pdbx_seq_one_letter_code
_entity_poly.pdbx_strand_id
1 'polypeptide(L)'
;SIGLIASIMGIFIVKLASAKEPANALRSGTLLAPVIFVAMAYFLMQHMSLPLEVLYCVISGAVGGVLIGLITEYYTGGNPVKKIAESGETGAATVMISGLSVGMQSVVVPILILATIILVSTSLASSAGITGVYGVGIAAVGMLSTVGITMAIDAYGPVADNAGGIAEMSGMGKEVRDIT
;
A
#
# COMPACT_ATOMS: atom_id res chain seq x y z
N SER A 1 6.77 3.23 16.98
CA SER A 1 7.00 4.71 17.04
C SER A 1 7.60 5.26 15.75
N ILE A 2 8.70 4.67 15.21
CA ILE A 2 9.40 5.17 14.00
C ILE A 2 8.47 5.17 12.77
N GLY A 3 7.64 4.14 12.59
CA GLY A 3 6.69 4.07 11.49
C GLY A 3 5.67 5.22 11.48
N LEU A 4 5.22 5.66 12.65
CA LEU A 4 4.35 6.85 12.77
C LEU A 4 5.07 8.12 12.33
N ILE A 5 6.32 8.29 12.74
CA ILE A 5 7.14 9.44 12.32
C ILE A 5 7.35 9.42 10.81
N ALA A 6 7.71 8.28 10.25
CA ALA A 6 7.87 8.11 8.81
C ALA A 6 6.57 8.41 8.03
N SER A 7 5.42 7.97 8.54
CA SER A 7 4.10 8.26 7.96
C SER A 7 3.75 9.75 8.05
N ILE A 8 4.01 10.41 9.16
CA ILE A 8 3.80 11.85 9.30
C ILE A 8 4.68 12.61 8.31
N MET A 9 5.95 12.23 8.15
CA MET A 9 6.84 12.80 7.13
C MET A 9 6.29 12.55 5.72
N GLY A 10 5.77 11.36 5.44
CA GLY A 10 5.10 11.03 4.19
C GLY A 10 3.91 11.94 3.89
N ILE A 11 3.05 12.22 4.88
CA ILE A 11 1.91 13.15 4.75
C ILE A 11 2.41 14.57 4.42
N PHE A 12 3.48 15.04 5.07
CA PHE A 12 4.06 16.34 4.73
C PHE A 12 4.60 16.40 3.30
N ILE A 13 5.21 15.32 2.81
CA ILE A 13 5.68 15.21 1.42
C ILE A 13 4.50 15.29 0.46
N VAL A 14 3.41 14.56 0.73
CA VAL A 14 2.18 14.64 -0.07
C VAL A 14 1.65 16.07 -0.10
N LYS A 15 1.58 16.74 1.04
CA LYS A 15 1.11 18.14 1.13
C LYS A 15 1.98 19.09 0.30
N LEU A 16 3.28 18.90 0.26
CA LEU A 16 4.20 19.71 -0.54
C LEU A 16 4.09 19.40 -2.05
N ALA A 17 3.83 18.13 -2.39
CA ALA A 17 3.74 17.67 -3.77
C ALA A 17 2.36 17.87 -4.41
N SER A 18 1.31 18.09 -3.62
CA SER A 18 -0.10 18.11 -4.06
C SER A 18 -0.51 19.28 -4.98
N ALA A 19 0.42 20.20 -5.27
CA ALA A 19 0.13 21.41 -6.06
C ALA A 19 -0.24 21.16 -7.54
N LYS A 20 0.01 19.96 -8.10
CA LYS A 20 -0.20 19.67 -9.52
C LYS A 20 -1.11 18.47 -9.81
N GLU A 21 -0.96 17.36 -9.12
CA GLU A 21 -1.75 16.14 -9.34
C GLU A 21 -1.90 15.33 -8.03
N PRO A 22 -3.08 15.32 -7.41
CA PRO A 22 -3.31 14.66 -6.11
C PRO A 22 -2.92 13.17 -6.09
N ALA A 23 -3.27 12.42 -7.13
CA ALA A 23 -2.97 10.99 -7.23
C ALA A 23 -1.46 10.69 -7.23
N ASN A 24 -0.67 11.46 -7.99
CA ASN A 24 0.78 11.31 -8.02
C ASN A 24 1.43 11.74 -6.70
N ALA A 25 0.88 12.74 -6.03
CA ALA A 25 1.33 13.16 -4.72
C ALA A 25 1.12 12.08 -3.66
N LEU A 26 -0.06 11.46 -3.63
CA LEU A 26 -0.39 10.34 -2.73
C LEU A 26 0.55 9.14 -2.97
N ARG A 27 0.75 8.77 -4.23
CA ARG A 27 1.65 7.68 -4.62
C ARG A 27 3.10 7.94 -4.20
N SER A 28 3.60 9.15 -4.36
CA SER A 28 4.94 9.51 -3.90
C SER A 28 5.09 9.41 -2.38
N GLY A 29 4.09 9.81 -1.62
CA GLY A 29 4.05 9.63 -0.16
C GLY A 29 4.11 8.15 0.25
N THR A 30 3.33 7.30 -0.43
CA THR A 30 3.30 5.85 -0.18
C THR A 30 4.65 5.18 -0.48
N LEU A 31 5.39 5.63 -1.50
CA LEU A 31 6.68 5.07 -1.86
C LEU A 31 7.83 5.61 -0.99
N LEU A 32 7.76 6.87 -0.55
CA LEU A 32 8.82 7.50 0.24
C LEU A 32 8.75 7.16 1.73
N ALA A 33 7.56 6.96 2.29
CA ALA A 33 7.41 6.62 3.70
C ALA A 33 8.17 5.34 4.11
N PRO A 34 8.13 4.21 3.37
CA PRO A 34 8.93 3.04 3.67
C PRO A 34 10.44 3.28 3.59
N VAL A 35 10.89 4.10 2.65
CA VAL A 35 12.32 4.44 2.50
C VAL A 35 12.79 5.21 3.74
N ILE A 36 12.03 6.20 4.17
CA ILE A 36 12.32 6.97 5.39
C ILE A 36 12.30 6.03 6.61
N PHE A 37 11.32 5.14 6.69
CA PHE A 37 11.21 4.17 7.77
C PHE A 37 12.41 3.25 7.85
N VAL A 38 12.85 2.67 6.72
CA VAL A 38 14.02 1.77 6.66
C VAL A 38 15.29 2.52 7.05
N ALA A 39 15.47 3.77 6.59
CA ALA A 39 16.60 4.59 6.98
C ALA A 39 16.63 4.84 8.50
N MET A 40 15.50 5.22 9.09
CA MET A 40 15.38 5.42 10.54
C MET A 40 15.59 4.12 11.32
N ALA A 41 15.07 3.00 10.80
CA ALA A 41 15.25 1.67 11.40
C ALA A 41 16.74 1.28 11.39
N TYR A 42 17.47 1.55 10.32
CA TYR A 42 18.91 1.31 10.24
C TYR A 42 19.67 2.05 11.35
N PHE A 43 19.44 3.36 11.53
CA PHE A 43 20.11 4.14 12.59
C PHE A 43 19.74 3.64 13.99
N LEU A 44 18.46 3.28 14.22
CA LEU A 44 18.04 2.73 15.50
C LEU A 44 18.73 1.39 15.80
N MET A 45 18.79 0.49 14.82
CA MET A 45 19.41 -0.83 14.98
C MET A 45 20.91 -0.72 15.21
N GLN A 46 21.59 0.21 14.54
CA GLN A 46 23.00 0.51 14.81
C GLN A 46 23.20 1.00 16.25
N HIS A 47 22.33 1.87 16.74
CA HIS A 47 22.39 2.37 18.12
C HIS A 47 22.15 1.26 19.15
N MET A 48 21.28 0.30 18.82
CA MET A 48 20.96 -0.84 19.69
C MET A 48 21.91 -2.05 19.51
N SER A 49 22.90 -1.95 18.62
CA SER A 49 23.83 -3.05 18.29
C SER A 49 23.11 -4.34 17.85
N LEU A 50 22.02 -4.21 17.12
CA LEU A 50 21.26 -5.36 16.59
C LEU A 50 21.92 -5.90 15.32
N PRO A 51 21.82 -7.23 15.05
CA PRO A 51 22.34 -7.84 13.82
C PRO A 51 21.70 -7.25 12.56
N LEU A 52 22.45 -7.17 11.47
CA LEU A 52 21.96 -6.66 10.18
C LEU A 52 20.84 -7.51 9.59
N GLU A 53 20.77 -8.78 9.92
CA GLU A 53 19.73 -9.71 9.51
C GLU A 53 18.33 -9.23 9.96
N VAL A 54 18.27 -8.58 11.13
CA VAL A 54 17.02 -7.97 11.63
C VAL A 54 16.59 -6.81 10.71
N LEU A 55 17.53 -6.00 10.22
CA LEU A 55 17.23 -4.96 9.25
C LEU A 55 16.75 -5.54 7.92
N TYR A 56 17.36 -6.63 7.46
CA TYR A 56 16.92 -7.30 6.23
C TYR A 56 15.50 -7.87 6.36
N CYS A 57 15.10 -8.33 7.54
CA CYS A 57 13.71 -8.71 7.82
C CYS A 57 12.77 -7.49 7.67
N VAL A 58 13.15 -6.33 8.22
CA VAL A 58 12.38 -5.08 8.05
C VAL A 58 12.24 -4.71 6.59
N ILE A 59 13.35 -4.75 5.83
CA ILE A 59 13.38 -4.40 4.40
C ILE A 59 12.49 -5.36 3.60
N SER A 60 12.59 -6.67 3.86
CA SER A 60 11.75 -7.67 3.17
C SER A 60 10.26 -7.39 3.37
N GLY A 61 9.86 -7.05 4.59
CA GLY A 61 8.49 -6.66 4.91
C GLY A 61 8.07 -5.35 4.23
N ALA A 62 8.90 -4.30 4.32
CA ALA A 62 8.60 -3.00 3.71
C ALA A 62 8.45 -3.10 2.19
N VAL A 63 9.38 -3.78 1.52
CA VAL A 63 9.33 -4.01 0.06
C VAL A 63 8.10 -4.84 -0.31
N GLY A 64 7.86 -5.94 0.41
CA GLY A 64 6.71 -6.79 0.14
C GLY A 64 5.38 -6.06 0.37
N GLY A 65 5.28 -5.23 1.42
CA GLY A 65 4.10 -4.40 1.68
C GLY A 65 3.81 -3.42 0.54
N VAL A 66 4.84 -2.74 0.01
CA VAL A 66 4.71 -1.85 -1.15
C VAL A 66 4.26 -2.63 -2.39
N LEU A 67 4.88 -3.78 -2.67
CA LEU A 67 4.52 -4.61 -3.82
C LEU A 67 3.06 -5.10 -3.73
N ILE A 68 2.61 -5.57 -2.57
CA ILE A 68 1.22 -5.97 -2.34
C ILE A 68 0.29 -4.78 -2.58
N GLY A 69 0.63 -3.59 -2.07
CA GLY A 69 -0.15 -2.37 -2.28
C GLY A 69 -0.32 -2.02 -3.76
N LEU A 70 0.77 -2.03 -4.53
CA LEU A 70 0.75 -1.74 -5.97
C LEU A 70 -0.07 -2.77 -6.76
N ILE A 71 0.02 -4.05 -6.40
CA ILE A 71 -0.77 -5.10 -7.04
C ILE A 71 -2.26 -4.94 -6.71
N THR A 72 -2.56 -4.62 -5.46
CA THR A 72 -3.94 -4.36 -5.03
C THR A 72 -4.51 -3.16 -5.80
N GLU A 73 -3.77 -2.06 -5.89
CA GLU A 73 -4.15 -0.88 -6.68
C GLU A 73 -4.45 -1.24 -8.14
N TYR A 74 -3.62 -2.09 -8.77
CA TYR A 74 -3.85 -2.56 -10.14
C TYR A 74 -5.18 -3.32 -10.29
N TYR A 75 -5.51 -4.20 -9.32
CA TYR A 75 -6.74 -4.98 -9.36
C TYR A 75 -7.99 -4.19 -8.98
N THR A 76 -7.87 -3.11 -8.22
CA THR A 76 -9.00 -2.31 -7.74
C THR A 76 -9.27 -1.04 -8.56
N GLY A 77 -8.27 -0.51 -9.27
CA GLY A 77 -8.39 0.72 -10.07
C GLY A 77 -7.94 0.58 -11.53
N GLY A 78 -7.37 -0.57 -11.90
CA GLY A 78 -6.77 -0.78 -13.22
C GLY A 78 -7.68 -1.52 -14.23
N ASN A 79 -7.05 -2.09 -15.24
CA ASN A 79 -7.73 -2.83 -16.30
C ASN A 79 -8.66 -3.98 -15.86
N PRO A 80 -8.39 -4.73 -14.77
CA PRO A 80 -9.31 -5.77 -14.31
C PRO A 80 -10.70 -5.23 -13.98
N VAL A 81 -10.80 -4.07 -13.33
CA VAL A 81 -12.10 -3.44 -13.00
C VAL A 81 -12.83 -2.98 -14.27
N LYS A 82 -12.11 -2.44 -15.25
CA LYS A 82 -12.70 -2.06 -16.54
C LYS A 82 -13.34 -3.25 -17.24
N LYS A 83 -12.69 -4.42 -17.23
CA LYS A 83 -13.26 -5.66 -17.79
C LYS A 83 -14.52 -6.11 -17.06
N ILE A 84 -14.59 -5.93 -15.74
CA ILE A 84 -15.82 -6.21 -14.97
C ILE A 84 -16.93 -5.25 -15.42
N ALA A 85 -16.64 -3.96 -15.57
CA ALA A 85 -17.62 -2.96 -16.02
C ALA A 85 -18.12 -3.28 -17.44
N GLU A 86 -17.22 -3.61 -18.37
CA GLU A 86 -17.57 -4.03 -19.76
C GLU A 86 -18.47 -5.27 -19.77
N SER A 87 -18.27 -6.23 -18.85
CA SER A 87 -19.13 -7.40 -18.75
C SER A 87 -20.57 -7.07 -18.36
N GLY A 88 -20.82 -5.84 -17.85
CA GLY A 88 -22.17 -5.34 -17.54
C GLY A 88 -23.09 -5.22 -18.75
N GLU A 89 -22.52 -5.02 -19.93
CA GLU A 89 -23.30 -4.97 -21.19
C GLU A 89 -24.03 -6.29 -21.49
N THR A 90 -23.49 -7.40 -20.98
CA THR A 90 -24.06 -8.74 -21.21
C THR A 90 -25.00 -9.19 -20.10
N GLY A 91 -25.06 -8.50 -18.96
CA GLY A 91 -26.01 -8.72 -17.87
C GLY A 91 -25.38 -8.90 -16.48
N ALA A 92 -26.23 -8.89 -15.47
CA ALA A 92 -25.83 -8.95 -14.07
C ALA A 92 -25.07 -10.24 -13.69
N ALA A 93 -25.45 -11.37 -14.25
CA ALA A 93 -24.79 -12.66 -13.96
C ALA A 93 -23.33 -12.68 -14.42
N THR A 94 -23.05 -12.13 -15.59
CA THR A 94 -21.69 -12.03 -16.14
C THR A 94 -20.81 -11.09 -15.32
N VAL A 95 -21.35 -9.98 -14.82
CA VAL A 95 -20.65 -9.08 -13.89
C VAL A 95 -20.25 -9.80 -12.61
N MET A 96 -21.17 -10.55 -12.02
CA MET A 96 -20.89 -11.30 -10.79
C MET A 96 -19.80 -12.35 -10.99
N ILE A 97 -19.85 -13.12 -12.08
CA ILE A 97 -18.86 -14.16 -12.39
C ILE A 97 -17.50 -13.51 -12.69
N SER A 98 -17.49 -12.44 -13.48
CA SER A 98 -16.28 -11.69 -13.80
C SER A 98 -15.64 -11.07 -12.55
N GLY A 99 -16.44 -10.46 -11.68
CA GLY A 99 -15.99 -9.90 -10.42
C GLY A 99 -15.38 -10.94 -9.49
N LEU A 100 -16.05 -12.09 -9.32
CA LEU A 100 -15.55 -13.21 -8.52
C LEU A 100 -14.21 -13.75 -9.09
N SER A 101 -14.12 -13.92 -10.41
CA SER A 101 -12.91 -14.37 -11.08
C SER A 101 -11.73 -13.40 -10.85
N VAL A 102 -11.95 -12.11 -11.05
CA VAL A 102 -10.93 -11.08 -10.81
C VAL A 102 -10.53 -11.02 -9.32
N GLY A 103 -11.52 -11.12 -8.42
CA GLY A 103 -11.26 -11.17 -6.99
C GLY A 103 -10.38 -12.37 -6.59
N MET A 104 -10.65 -13.55 -7.13
CA MET A 104 -9.82 -14.73 -6.88
C MET A 104 -8.40 -14.58 -7.46
N GLN A 105 -8.27 -14.00 -8.64
CA GLN A 105 -6.96 -13.73 -9.25
C GLN A 105 -6.14 -12.71 -8.45
N SER A 106 -6.79 -11.71 -7.89
CA SER A 106 -6.11 -10.61 -7.17
C SER A 106 -5.36 -11.08 -5.93
N VAL A 107 -5.74 -12.21 -5.32
CA VAL A 107 -5.13 -12.74 -4.10
C VAL A 107 -3.87 -13.57 -4.36
N VAL A 108 -3.68 -14.07 -5.58
CA VAL A 108 -2.61 -15.04 -5.90
C VAL A 108 -1.22 -14.44 -5.65
N VAL A 109 -0.95 -13.30 -6.26
CA VAL A 109 0.38 -12.67 -6.13
C VAL A 109 0.65 -12.15 -4.72
N PRO A 110 -0.29 -11.48 -4.01
CA PRO A 110 -0.12 -11.14 -2.60
C PRO A 110 0.21 -12.33 -1.70
N ILE A 111 -0.46 -13.47 -1.88
CA ILE A 111 -0.16 -14.68 -1.08
C ILE A 111 1.25 -15.19 -1.35
N LEU A 112 1.71 -15.21 -2.60
CA LEU A 112 3.07 -15.62 -2.95
C LEU A 112 4.12 -14.66 -2.36
N ILE A 113 3.86 -13.37 -2.36
CA ILE A 113 4.73 -12.37 -1.72
C ILE A 113 4.78 -12.61 -0.20
N LEU A 114 3.65 -12.82 0.46
CA LEU A 114 3.60 -13.11 1.91
C LEU A 114 4.37 -14.39 2.24
N ALA A 115 4.18 -15.46 1.48
CA ALA A 115 4.91 -16.71 1.67
C ALA A 115 6.43 -16.48 1.52
N THR A 116 6.84 -15.69 0.53
CA THR A 116 8.25 -15.33 0.31
C THR A 116 8.81 -14.54 1.49
N ILE A 117 8.07 -13.53 2.00
CA ILE A 117 8.50 -12.74 3.16
C ILE A 117 8.70 -13.65 4.38
N ILE A 118 7.77 -14.56 4.63
CA ILE A 118 7.86 -15.50 5.77
C ILE A 118 9.11 -16.37 5.64
N LEU A 119 9.34 -16.97 4.47
CA LEU A 119 10.50 -17.84 4.25
C LEU A 119 11.82 -17.06 4.37
N VAL A 120 11.93 -15.90 3.74
CA VAL A 120 13.13 -15.06 3.77
C VAL A 120 13.41 -14.59 5.20
N SER A 121 12.39 -14.06 5.88
CA SER A 121 12.57 -13.53 7.25
C SER A 121 12.90 -14.61 8.26
N THR A 122 12.31 -15.81 8.12
CA THR A 122 12.64 -16.97 8.95
C THR A 122 14.10 -17.40 8.73
N SER A 123 14.54 -17.48 7.48
CA SER A 123 15.91 -17.85 7.13
C SER A 123 16.93 -16.83 7.66
N LEU A 124 16.68 -15.53 7.44
CA LEU A 124 17.55 -14.44 7.91
C LEU A 124 17.66 -14.41 9.44
N ALA A 125 16.56 -14.53 10.16
CA ALA A 125 16.59 -14.56 11.61
C ALA A 125 17.35 -15.78 12.13
N SER A 126 17.13 -16.95 11.54
CA SER A 126 17.81 -18.19 11.93
C SER A 126 19.32 -18.11 11.69
N SER A 127 19.79 -17.47 10.62
CA SER A 127 21.22 -17.28 10.36
C SER A 127 21.91 -16.37 11.38
N ALA A 128 21.16 -15.47 12.01
CA ALA A 128 21.63 -14.61 13.10
C ALA A 128 21.49 -15.26 14.50
N GLY A 129 21.11 -16.54 14.60
CA GLY A 129 20.84 -17.20 15.87
C GLY A 129 19.56 -16.73 16.59
N ILE A 130 18.66 -16.05 15.85
CA ILE A 130 17.38 -15.55 16.36
C ILE A 130 16.26 -16.47 15.89
N THR A 131 15.20 -16.61 16.69
CA THR A 131 14.06 -17.44 16.29
C THR A 131 13.39 -16.91 15.02
N GLY A 132 13.06 -17.79 14.06
CA GLY A 132 12.43 -17.41 12.80
C GLY A 132 11.12 -16.65 12.99
N VAL A 133 10.32 -17.00 14.01
CA VAL A 133 9.07 -16.30 14.35
C VAL A 133 9.33 -14.83 14.68
N TYR A 134 10.42 -14.51 15.37
CA TYR A 134 10.80 -13.12 15.63
C TYR A 134 11.11 -12.37 14.32
N GLY A 135 11.84 -13.02 13.40
CA GLY A 135 12.13 -12.44 12.07
C GLY A 135 10.86 -12.11 11.30
N VAL A 136 9.88 -13.02 11.31
CA VAL A 136 8.55 -12.78 10.67
C VAL A 136 7.82 -11.62 11.35
N GLY A 137 7.83 -11.55 12.70
CA GLY A 137 7.25 -10.42 13.44
C GLY A 137 7.89 -9.08 13.06
N ILE A 138 9.20 -9.04 12.90
CA ILE A 138 9.95 -7.85 12.48
C ILE A 138 9.63 -7.49 11.01
N ALA A 139 9.50 -8.47 10.12
CA ALA A 139 9.04 -8.21 8.74
C ALA A 139 7.61 -7.62 8.71
N ALA A 140 6.71 -8.12 9.56
CA ALA A 140 5.38 -7.54 9.70
C ALA A 140 5.43 -6.07 10.15
N VAL A 141 6.35 -5.70 11.06
CA VAL A 141 6.60 -4.29 11.41
C VAL A 141 7.06 -3.48 10.19
N GLY A 142 7.92 -4.07 9.34
CA GLY A 142 8.33 -3.49 8.07
C GLY A 142 7.15 -3.22 7.13
N MET A 143 6.24 -4.20 6.98
CA MET A 143 5.02 -4.05 6.17
C MET A 143 4.11 -2.92 6.69
N LEU A 144 4.00 -2.78 8.01
CA LEU A 144 3.19 -1.74 8.65
C LEU A 144 3.83 -0.35 8.60
N SER A 145 5.01 -0.20 8.01
CA SER A 145 5.71 1.10 7.89
C SER A 145 4.90 2.17 7.14
N THR A 146 4.05 1.74 6.21
CA THR A 146 3.21 2.61 5.38
C THR A 146 1.80 2.81 5.92
N VAL A 147 1.42 2.12 7.01
CA VAL A 147 0.02 2.09 7.46
C VAL A 147 -0.58 3.48 7.70
N GLY A 148 0.19 4.40 8.24
CA GLY A 148 -0.30 5.76 8.50
C GLY A 148 -0.62 6.55 7.24
N ILE A 149 0.23 6.46 6.21
CA ILE A 149 -0.03 7.11 4.92
C ILE A 149 -1.14 6.39 4.15
N THR A 150 -1.18 5.05 4.20
CA THR A 150 -2.24 4.26 3.57
C THR A 150 -3.60 4.60 4.16
N MET A 151 -3.73 4.69 5.48
CA MET A 151 -4.97 5.11 6.13
C MET A 151 -5.39 6.54 5.77
N ALA A 152 -4.43 7.45 5.53
CA ALA A 152 -4.74 8.79 5.06
C ALA A 152 -5.30 8.78 3.63
N ILE A 153 -4.78 7.91 2.76
CA ILE A 153 -5.27 7.72 1.39
C ILE A 153 -6.66 7.08 1.40
N ASP A 154 -6.87 6.07 2.25
CA ASP A 154 -8.17 5.41 2.41
C ASP A 154 -9.25 6.40 2.89
N ALA A 155 -8.88 7.35 3.75
CA ALA A 155 -9.78 8.42 4.18
C ALA A 155 -10.06 9.45 3.05
N TYR A 156 -9.12 9.67 2.14
CA TYR A 156 -9.29 10.57 1.00
C TYR A 156 -10.35 10.05 0.00
N GLY A 157 -10.39 8.75 -0.27
CA GLY A 157 -11.33 8.16 -1.22
C GLY A 157 -12.78 8.56 -0.98
N PRO A 158 -13.37 8.30 0.20
CA PRO A 158 -14.74 8.72 0.52
C PRO A 158 -14.97 10.24 0.45
N VAL A 159 -13.95 11.06 0.73
CA VAL A 159 -14.05 12.52 0.61
C VAL A 159 -14.18 12.92 -0.86
N ALA A 160 -13.34 12.35 -1.74
CA ALA A 160 -13.38 12.59 -3.17
C ALA A 160 -14.70 12.11 -3.79
N ASP A 161 -15.17 10.91 -3.44
CA ASP A 161 -16.46 10.38 -3.89
C ASP A 161 -17.64 11.27 -3.48
N ASN A 162 -17.64 11.74 -2.24
CA ASN A 162 -18.67 12.66 -1.77
C ASN A 162 -18.62 14.02 -2.49
N ALA A 163 -17.42 14.56 -2.70
CA ALA A 163 -17.25 15.81 -3.44
C ALA A 163 -17.78 15.68 -4.88
N GLY A 164 -17.43 14.60 -5.58
CA GLY A 164 -17.93 14.30 -6.91
C GLY A 164 -19.44 14.09 -6.94
N GLY A 165 -20.00 13.39 -5.97
CA GLY A 165 -21.45 13.21 -5.84
C GLY A 165 -22.21 14.53 -5.60
N ILE A 166 -21.68 15.41 -4.76
CA ILE A 166 -22.25 16.73 -4.51
C ILE A 166 -22.19 17.58 -5.79
N ALA A 167 -21.07 17.60 -6.50
CA ALA A 167 -20.90 18.32 -7.74
C ALA A 167 -21.93 17.88 -8.80
N GLU A 168 -22.15 16.58 -8.93
CA GLU A 168 -23.12 16.00 -9.86
C GLU A 168 -24.55 16.31 -9.46
N MET A 169 -24.94 16.05 -8.21
CA MET A 169 -26.31 16.29 -7.72
C MET A 169 -26.68 17.76 -7.69
N SER A 170 -25.72 18.66 -7.51
CA SER A 170 -25.93 20.13 -7.51
C SER A 170 -25.96 20.72 -8.92
N GLY A 171 -25.78 19.90 -9.97
CA GLY A 171 -25.77 20.38 -11.36
C GLY A 171 -24.58 21.27 -11.69
N MET A 172 -23.48 21.16 -10.96
CA MET A 172 -22.24 21.87 -11.25
C MET A 172 -21.67 21.36 -12.59
N GLY A 173 -21.18 22.29 -13.41
CA GLY A 173 -20.71 21.97 -14.76
C GLY A 173 -19.62 20.89 -14.79
N LYS A 174 -19.40 20.34 -15.98
CA LYS A 174 -18.42 19.25 -16.21
C LYS A 174 -17.02 19.61 -15.71
N GLU A 175 -16.62 20.87 -15.80
CA GLU A 175 -15.33 21.35 -15.31
C GLU A 175 -15.12 21.07 -13.80
N VAL A 176 -16.16 21.23 -12.97
CA VAL A 176 -16.10 20.94 -11.54
C VAL A 176 -16.06 19.42 -11.31
N ARG A 177 -16.85 18.67 -12.10
CA ARG A 177 -16.89 17.21 -12.01
C ARG A 177 -15.56 16.55 -12.40
N ASP A 178 -14.82 17.14 -13.33
CA ASP A 178 -13.51 16.63 -13.75
C ASP A 178 -12.39 16.87 -12.69
N ILE A 179 -12.65 17.76 -11.72
CA ILE A 179 -11.71 18.07 -10.62
C ILE A 179 -12.06 17.26 -9.36
N THR A 180 -13.31 16.89 -9.20
CA THR A 180 -13.83 16.19 -8.00
C THR A 180 -13.96 14.69 -8.23
#